data_fcf7d30b35d66a51f9517197acf4c4db
#
_entry.id   fcf7d30b35d66a51f9517197acf4c4db
#
_cell.length_a   1.000
_cell.length_b   1.000
_cell.length_c   1.000
_cell.angle_alpha   90.00
_cell.angle_beta   90.00
_cell.angle_gamma   90.00
#
_symmetry.space_group_name_H-M   'P 1'
#
loop_
_entity.id
_entity.type
_entity.pdbx_description
1 polymer ?
#
loop_
_entity_poly.entity_id
_entity_poly.type
_entity_poly.pdbx_seq_one_letter_code
_entity_poly.pdbx_strand_id
1 'polypeptide(L)'
;MDLDMITRQFPYADLQLNFHEVGQRSAFPTIILIHGTGGNTDKHFSYIFPMLGIHQRVLSIDLHTPDKADLKVTDFSQQVEALIQYAVAEDETITVVGYSLGAVIAAQVAASLKQRIARLILLAGWAKTSSVQQLRTTIWQQLFTEQSAALPHFVNYCLYSDDYLSTRSEQQVLDLARFVKPSQDAAKQRELNYRIDITATLPDISAETLIVACREDRMVPVAQAKLLFASISNSRYIEISSGHALYIEAPAEVVQLVNQFSQHPQQYPANQKIQPSMP
;
A
#
# COMPACT_ATOMS: atom_id res chain seq x y z
N MET A 1 19.80 -17.73 -3.40
CA MET A 1 19.14 -18.30 -2.21
C MET A 1 17.66 -18.26 -2.52
N ASP A 2 17.06 -19.40 -2.87
CA ASP A 2 15.61 -19.46 -3.06
C ASP A 2 14.97 -19.27 -1.69
N LEU A 3 14.31 -18.13 -1.50
CA LEU A 3 13.50 -17.90 -0.32
C LEU A 3 12.15 -18.59 -0.56
N ASP A 4 11.89 -19.67 0.17
CA ASP A 4 10.62 -20.36 0.10
C ASP A 4 9.51 -19.43 0.57
N MET A 5 8.70 -18.99 -0.37
CA MET A 5 7.45 -18.27 -0.08
C MET A 5 6.39 -19.29 0.34
N ILE A 6 5.88 -19.17 1.55
CA ILE A 6 4.88 -20.09 2.10
C ILE A 6 3.53 -19.39 2.15
N THR A 7 2.52 -19.97 1.54
CA THR A 7 1.13 -19.55 1.70
C THR A 7 0.51 -20.27 2.89
N ARG A 8 -0.10 -19.51 3.80
CA ARG A 8 -0.79 -20.01 5.01
C ARG A 8 -2.18 -19.42 5.09
N GLN A 9 -2.99 -19.99 5.96
CA GLN A 9 -4.32 -19.48 6.28
C GLN A 9 -4.44 -19.16 7.77
N PHE A 10 -5.29 -18.19 8.09
CA PHE A 10 -5.66 -17.86 9.46
C PHE A 10 -7.16 -17.64 9.57
N PRO A 11 -7.78 -17.95 10.72
CA PRO A 11 -9.20 -17.78 10.93
C PRO A 11 -9.55 -16.30 11.12
N TYR A 12 -10.59 -15.84 10.43
CA TYR A 12 -11.18 -14.51 10.61
C TYR A 12 -12.70 -14.61 10.48
N ALA A 13 -13.43 -14.41 11.58
CA ALA A 13 -14.86 -14.69 11.68
C ALA A 13 -15.16 -16.14 11.21
N ASP A 14 -16.02 -16.32 10.23
CA ASP A 14 -16.37 -17.59 9.61
C ASP A 14 -15.52 -17.94 8.36
N LEU A 15 -14.48 -17.16 8.09
CA LEU A 15 -13.60 -17.31 6.92
C LEU A 15 -12.23 -17.84 7.30
N GLN A 16 -11.52 -18.39 6.28
CA GLN A 16 -10.08 -18.65 6.30
C GLN A 16 -9.43 -17.68 5.31
N LEU A 17 -8.63 -16.74 5.80
CA LEU A 17 -7.96 -15.76 4.97
C LEU A 17 -6.52 -16.20 4.68
N ASN A 18 -6.05 -15.92 3.46
CA ASN A 18 -4.69 -16.23 3.06
C ASN A 18 -3.72 -15.13 3.49
N PHE A 19 -2.55 -15.55 3.92
CA PHE A 19 -1.37 -14.71 4.00
C PHE A 19 -0.15 -15.47 3.48
N HIS A 20 0.84 -14.72 3.05
CA HIS A 20 2.11 -15.25 2.56
C HIS A 20 3.21 -14.87 3.52
N GLU A 21 4.17 -15.77 3.71
CA GLU A 21 5.30 -15.61 4.61
C GLU A 21 6.60 -15.88 3.86
N VAL A 22 7.61 -15.02 4.07
CA VAL A 22 8.95 -15.17 3.56
C VAL A 22 9.96 -14.67 4.59
N GLY A 23 11.17 -15.19 4.53
CA GLY A 23 12.23 -14.85 5.47
C GLY A 23 12.00 -15.45 6.86
N GLN A 24 12.81 -15.04 7.83
CA GLN A 24 12.80 -15.57 9.20
C GLN A 24 12.84 -14.44 10.22
N ARG A 25 12.38 -14.71 11.44
CA ARG A 25 12.58 -13.79 12.58
C ARG A 25 14.06 -13.48 12.74
N SER A 26 14.37 -12.22 12.92
CA SER A 26 15.72 -11.71 13.10
C SER A 26 15.74 -10.62 14.17
N ALA A 27 16.84 -9.91 14.32
CA ALA A 27 16.91 -8.72 15.19
C ALA A 27 16.10 -7.53 14.63
N PHE A 28 15.66 -7.61 13.38
CA PHE A 28 14.87 -6.59 12.73
C PHE A 28 13.36 -6.86 12.88
N PRO A 29 12.52 -5.82 12.77
CA PRO A 29 11.08 -5.98 12.91
C PRO A 29 10.47 -6.92 11.86
N THR A 30 9.43 -7.66 12.24
CA THR A 30 8.57 -8.34 11.28
C THR A 30 7.79 -7.31 10.45
N ILE A 31 7.86 -7.43 9.13
CA ILE A 31 7.11 -6.56 8.21
C ILE A 31 5.74 -7.16 7.89
N ILE A 32 4.69 -6.35 7.94
CA ILE A 32 3.34 -6.68 7.48
C ILE A 32 3.05 -5.85 6.23
N LEU A 33 2.86 -6.50 5.07
CA LEU A 33 2.51 -5.84 3.80
C LEU A 33 1.00 -5.87 3.56
N ILE A 34 0.44 -4.73 3.18
CA ILE A 34 -0.99 -4.54 2.90
C ILE A 34 -1.15 -3.97 1.49
N HIS A 35 -1.73 -4.75 0.59
CA HIS A 35 -1.90 -4.40 -0.81
C HIS A 35 -2.98 -3.34 -1.04
N GLY A 36 -2.97 -2.72 -2.25
CA GLY A 36 -3.94 -1.72 -2.68
C GLY A 36 -5.20 -2.32 -3.29
N THR A 37 -6.07 -1.44 -3.79
CA THR A 37 -7.37 -1.73 -4.39
C THR A 37 -7.27 -2.79 -5.50
N GLY A 38 -8.09 -3.85 -5.40
CA GLY A 38 -8.19 -4.93 -6.39
C GLY A 38 -6.93 -5.76 -6.55
N GLY A 39 -5.98 -5.62 -5.60
CA GLY A 39 -4.71 -6.33 -5.55
C GLY A 39 -4.75 -7.58 -4.70
N ASN A 40 -3.60 -8.17 -4.59
CA ASN A 40 -3.18 -9.21 -3.66
C ASN A 40 -1.65 -9.18 -3.58
N THR A 41 -1.04 -10.08 -2.83
CA THR A 41 0.42 -10.18 -2.71
C THR A 41 1.12 -10.30 -4.07
N ASP A 42 0.65 -11.20 -4.93
CA ASP A 42 1.27 -11.44 -6.24
C ASP A 42 1.21 -10.21 -7.16
N LYS A 43 0.09 -9.49 -7.16
CA LYS A 43 -0.09 -8.36 -8.07
C LYS A 43 0.72 -7.12 -7.69
N HIS A 44 0.85 -6.86 -6.37
CA HIS A 44 1.45 -5.62 -5.91
C HIS A 44 2.85 -5.81 -5.30
N PHE A 45 3.18 -7.03 -4.87
CA PHE A 45 4.41 -7.25 -4.12
C PHE A 45 5.28 -8.40 -4.64
N SER A 46 4.99 -8.97 -5.84
CA SER A 46 5.72 -10.12 -6.36
C SER A 46 7.25 -9.97 -6.36
N TYR A 47 7.77 -8.77 -6.61
CA TYR A 47 9.19 -8.46 -6.54
C TYR A 47 9.62 -8.00 -5.14
N ILE A 48 8.86 -7.10 -4.53
CA ILE A 48 9.21 -6.46 -3.26
C ILE A 48 9.21 -7.47 -2.10
N PHE A 49 8.21 -8.36 -2.06
CA PHE A 49 8.00 -9.31 -0.98
C PHE A 49 9.20 -10.24 -0.74
N PRO A 50 9.72 -10.98 -1.76
CA PRO A 50 10.88 -11.83 -1.56
C PRO A 50 12.15 -11.03 -1.24
N MET A 51 12.33 -9.84 -1.82
CA MET A 51 13.51 -9.01 -1.57
C MET A 51 13.58 -8.49 -0.14
N LEU A 52 12.44 -8.15 0.46
CA LEU A 52 12.36 -7.77 1.87
C LEU A 52 12.65 -8.95 2.80
N GLY A 53 12.25 -10.18 2.40
CA GLY A 53 12.46 -11.41 3.14
C GLY A 53 13.93 -11.85 3.32
N ILE A 54 14.87 -11.23 2.58
CA ILE A 54 16.30 -11.55 2.67
C ILE A 54 16.86 -11.29 4.09
N HIS A 55 16.37 -10.24 4.74
CA HIS A 55 16.96 -9.77 6.00
C HIS A 55 16.06 -9.98 7.22
N GLN A 56 14.76 -10.16 7.02
CA GLN A 56 13.78 -10.22 8.10
C GLN A 56 12.54 -11.00 7.71
N ARG A 57 11.72 -11.34 8.66
CA ARG A 57 10.42 -11.96 8.43
C ARG A 57 9.44 -10.98 7.80
N VAL A 58 8.77 -11.39 6.72
CA VAL A 58 7.74 -10.58 6.05
C VAL A 58 6.47 -11.40 5.90
N LEU A 59 5.35 -10.84 6.31
CA LEU A 59 4.01 -11.36 6.11
C LEU A 59 3.26 -10.45 5.15
N SER A 60 2.55 -11.01 4.19
CA SER A 60 1.70 -10.26 3.26
C SER A 60 0.30 -10.84 3.28
N ILE A 61 -0.69 -10.03 3.59
CA ILE A 61 -2.10 -10.46 3.64
C ILE A 61 -2.79 -10.30 2.30
N ASP A 62 -3.61 -11.28 1.91
CA ASP A 62 -4.58 -11.13 0.83
C ASP A 62 -5.94 -10.76 1.43
N LEU A 63 -6.31 -9.50 1.32
CA LEU A 63 -7.50 -8.94 1.92
C LEU A 63 -8.78 -9.49 1.27
N HIS A 64 -9.72 -9.91 2.08
CA HIS A 64 -11.07 -10.26 1.65
C HIS A 64 -11.96 -9.01 1.59
N THR A 65 -12.74 -8.89 0.51
CA THR A 65 -13.74 -7.81 0.38
C THR A 65 -15.10 -8.31 0.87
N PRO A 66 -15.60 -7.84 2.02
CA PRO A 66 -16.90 -8.28 2.53
C PRO A 66 -18.05 -7.97 1.55
N ASP A 67 -19.01 -8.88 1.48
CA ASP A 67 -20.21 -8.69 0.65
C ASP A 67 -21.26 -7.83 1.38
N LYS A 68 -20.99 -6.53 1.44
CA LYS A 68 -21.90 -5.52 2.00
C LYS A 68 -21.83 -4.21 1.24
N ALA A 69 -22.90 -3.44 1.26
CA ALA A 69 -23.00 -2.18 0.53
C ALA A 69 -22.17 -1.04 1.14
N ASP A 70 -22.09 -0.97 2.48
CA ASP A 70 -21.37 0.11 3.19
C ASP A 70 -20.04 -0.38 3.74
N LEU A 71 -19.06 -0.62 2.83
CA LEU A 71 -17.70 -0.95 3.20
C LEU A 71 -17.03 0.22 3.95
N LYS A 72 -16.25 -0.12 4.99
CA LYS A 72 -15.46 0.82 5.78
C LYS A 72 -13.99 0.41 5.78
N VAL A 73 -13.10 1.32 6.04
CA VAL A 73 -11.67 1.03 6.21
C VAL A 73 -11.45 0.01 7.33
N THR A 74 -12.28 0.07 8.38
CA THR A 74 -12.23 -0.86 9.51
C THR A 74 -12.55 -2.31 9.14
N ASP A 75 -13.30 -2.58 8.08
CA ASP A 75 -13.57 -3.95 7.62
C ASP A 75 -12.31 -4.65 7.10
N PHE A 76 -11.33 -3.86 6.67
CA PHE A 76 -10.05 -4.34 6.21
C PHE A 76 -8.98 -4.27 7.31
N SER A 77 -8.96 -3.20 8.12
CA SER A 77 -7.97 -3.08 9.19
C SER A 77 -8.11 -4.19 10.22
N GLN A 78 -9.33 -4.62 10.55
CA GLN A 78 -9.59 -5.74 11.45
C GLN A 78 -9.05 -7.08 10.94
N GLN A 79 -8.99 -7.30 9.62
CA GLN A 79 -8.35 -8.49 9.04
C GLN A 79 -6.84 -8.47 9.29
N VAL A 80 -6.21 -7.30 9.13
CA VAL A 80 -4.77 -7.13 9.40
C VAL A 80 -4.48 -7.28 10.89
N GLU A 81 -5.29 -6.70 11.75
CA GLU A 81 -5.19 -6.82 13.21
C GLU A 81 -5.30 -8.29 13.65
N ALA A 82 -6.24 -9.04 13.07
CA ALA A 82 -6.39 -10.48 13.32
C ALA A 82 -5.17 -11.29 12.83
N LEU A 83 -4.61 -10.95 11.66
CA LEU A 83 -3.36 -11.57 11.20
C LEU A 83 -2.21 -11.30 12.17
N ILE A 84 -2.05 -10.06 12.63
CA ILE A 84 -1.02 -9.68 13.60
C ILE A 84 -1.19 -10.49 14.88
N GLN A 85 -2.39 -10.58 15.41
CA GLN A 85 -2.69 -11.35 16.62
C GLN A 85 -2.42 -12.85 16.43
N TYR A 86 -2.70 -13.40 15.25
CA TYR A 86 -2.52 -14.82 14.93
C TYR A 86 -1.06 -15.20 14.72
N ALA A 87 -0.31 -14.39 13.95
CA ALA A 87 0.96 -14.79 13.39
C ALA A 87 2.19 -14.11 14.00
N VAL A 88 2.02 -13.03 14.78
CA VAL A 88 3.13 -12.22 15.31
C VAL A 88 3.13 -12.27 16.84
N ALA A 89 4.20 -12.79 17.42
CA ALA A 89 4.33 -12.89 18.87
C ALA A 89 4.37 -11.50 19.55
N GLU A 90 3.96 -11.42 20.82
CA GLU A 90 3.85 -10.14 21.53
C GLU A 90 5.19 -9.42 21.68
N ASP A 91 6.30 -10.16 21.75
CA ASP A 91 7.65 -9.63 21.84
C ASP A 91 8.27 -9.19 20.50
N GLU A 92 7.61 -9.50 19.37
CA GLU A 92 8.08 -9.06 18.05
C GLU A 92 7.78 -7.59 17.81
N THR A 93 8.78 -6.83 17.39
CA THR A 93 8.60 -5.47 16.86
C THR A 93 7.97 -5.53 15.47
N ILE A 94 7.02 -4.67 15.16
CA ILE A 94 6.28 -4.69 13.91
C ILE A 94 6.52 -3.41 13.10
N THR A 95 6.79 -3.59 11.79
CA THR A 95 6.67 -2.55 10.77
C THR A 95 5.46 -2.86 9.90
N VAL A 96 4.49 -1.96 9.82
CA VAL A 96 3.36 -2.09 8.87
C VAL A 96 3.65 -1.25 7.64
N VAL A 97 3.53 -1.87 6.46
CA VAL A 97 3.74 -1.24 5.15
C VAL A 97 2.46 -1.35 4.35
N GLY A 98 1.86 -0.24 3.99
CA GLY A 98 0.67 -0.23 3.16
C GLY A 98 0.90 0.48 1.84
N TYR A 99 0.32 -0.06 0.76
CA TYR A 99 0.33 0.54 -0.57
C TYR A 99 -1.06 1.00 -0.99
N SER A 100 -1.21 2.27 -1.44
CA SER A 100 -2.47 2.81 -1.95
C SER A 100 -3.60 2.68 -0.92
N LEU A 101 -4.71 1.99 -1.18
CA LEU A 101 -5.74 1.66 -0.19
C LEU A 101 -5.13 0.94 1.03
N GLY A 102 -4.14 0.07 0.81
CA GLY A 102 -3.40 -0.57 1.88
C GLY A 102 -2.68 0.42 2.81
N ALA A 103 -2.27 1.58 2.31
CA ALA A 103 -1.69 2.64 3.15
C ALA A 103 -2.74 3.30 4.06
N VAL A 104 -3.96 3.50 3.56
CA VAL A 104 -5.09 3.97 4.37
C VAL A 104 -5.42 2.95 5.47
N ILE A 105 -5.45 1.66 5.12
CA ILE A 105 -5.69 0.55 6.05
C ILE A 105 -4.55 0.48 7.09
N ALA A 106 -3.30 0.59 6.66
CA ALA A 106 -2.12 0.58 7.53
C ALA A 106 -2.16 1.73 8.56
N ALA A 107 -2.57 2.92 8.14
CA ALA A 107 -2.76 4.06 9.05
C ALA A 107 -3.85 3.79 10.09
N GLN A 108 -4.97 3.17 9.69
CA GLN A 108 -6.04 2.75 10.61
C GLN A 108 -5.56 1.69 11.61
N VAL A 109 -4.79 0.68 11.16
CA VAL A 109 -4.18 -0.35 12.02
C VAL A 109 -3.22 0.30 13.03
N ALA A 110 -2.36 1.21 12.59
CA ALA A 110 -1.40 1.88 13.47
C ALA A 110 -2.09 2.76 14.53
N ALA A 111 -3.17 3.44 14.17
CA ALA A 111 -3.96 4.23 15.12
C ALA A 111 -4.71 3.34 16.14
N SER A 112 -5.19 2.16 15.71
CA SER A 112 -5.89 1.20 16.57
C SER A 112 -4.95 0.49 17.53
N LEU A 113 -3.85 -0.07 17.01
CA LEU A 113 -2.91 -0.89 17.78
C LEU A 113 -1.81 -0.08 18.50
N LYS A 114 -1.69 1.22 18.22
CA LYS A 114 -0.80 2.16 18.92
C LYS A 114 0.64 1.61 19.08
N GLN A 115 1.11 1.51 20.32
CA GLN A 115 2.49 1.07 20.64
C GLN A 115 2.84 -0.34 20.12
N ARG A 116 1.85 -1.17 19.74
CA ARG A 116 2.11 -2.47 19.13
C ARG A 116 2.78 -2.33 17.76
N ILE A 117 2.51 -1.22 17.06
CA ILE A 117 3.14 -0.88 15.79
C ILE A 117 4.26 0.11 16.04
N ALA A 118 5.50 -0.37 15.90
CA ALA A 118 6.68 0.49 16.10
C ALA A 118 6.91 1.41 14.89
N ARG A 119 6.69 0.91 13.69
CA ARG A 119 6.97 1.63 12.44
C ARG A 119 5.84 1.48 11.43
N LEU A 120 5.57 2.54 10.70
CA LEU A 120 4.54 2.63 9.68
C LEU A 120 5.14 3.20 8.39
N ILE A 121 4.90 2.54 7.26
CA ILE A 121 5.34 3.01 5.94
C ILE A 121 4.12 3.11 5.03
N LEU A 122 3.85 4.31 4.56
CA LEU A 122 2.69 4.63 3.72
C LEU A 122 3.15 4.92 2.29
N LEU A 123 2.98 3.94 1.40
CA LEU A 123 3.36 4.03 -0.01
C LEU A 123 2.18 4.52 -0.85
N ALA A 124 2.31 5.68 -1.50
CA ALA A 124 1.27 6.28 -2.35
C ALA A 124 -0.12 6.32 -1.68
N GLY A 125 -0.16 6.65 -0.38
CA GLY A 125 -1.37 6.71 0.44
C GLY A 125 -2.04 8.08 0.47
N TRP A 126 -3.26 8.13 1.02
CA TRP A 126 -4.00 9.39 1.22
C TRP A 126 -4.77 9.42 2.54
N ALA A 127 -5.05 10.63 3.00
CA ALA A 127 -5.82 10.88 4.23
C ALA A 127 -7.31 11.06 3.96
N LYS A 128 -7.63 11.85 2.94
CA LYS A 128 -9.01 12.22 2.58
C LYS A 128 -9.14 12.26 1.06
N THR A 129 -10.16 11.61 0.53
CA THR A 129 -10.39 11.58 -0.91
C THR A 129 -10.76 12.96 -1.44
N SER A 130 -9.95 13.47 -2.37
CA SER A 130 -10.14 14.76 -3.02
C SER A 130 -11.13 14.69 -4.17
N SER A 131 -11.64 15.85 -4.61
CA SER A 131 -12.52 15.96 -5.79
C SER A 131 -11.87 15.40 -7.07
N VAL A 132 -10.54 15.52 -7.22
CA VAL A 132 -9.81 14.95 -8.35
C VAL A 132 -9.86 13.41 -8.32
N GLN A 133 -9.67 12.82 -7.15
CA GLN A 133 -9.79 11.35 -6.98
C GLN A 133 -11.24 10.89 -7.19
N GLN A 134 -12.23 11.68 -6.74
CA GLN A 134 -13.65 11.41 -6.97
C GLN A 134 -13.97 11.44 -8.46
N LEU A 135 -13.54 12.47 -9.20
CA LEU A 135 -13.74 12.57 -10.64
C LEU A 135 -13.14 11.36 -11.38
N ARG A 136 -11.90 10.99 -11.06
CA ARG A 136 -11.25 9.81 -11.61
C ARG A 136 -12.06 8.54 -11.33
N THR A 137 -12.55 8.38 -10.11
CA THR A 137 -13.36 7.21 -9.73
C THR A 137 -14.69 7.18 -10.48
N THR A 138 -15.33 8.34 -10.70
CA THR A 138 -16.56 8.46 -11.50
C THR A 138 -16.33 8.01 -12.95
N ILE A 139 -15.22 8.44 -13.58
CA ILE A 139 -14.87 8.01 -14.94
C ILE A 139 -14.63 6.48 -14.97
N TRP A 140 -13.87 5.95 -14.00
CA TRP A 140 -13.63 4.51 -13.90
C TRP A 140 -14.94 3.73 -13.78
N GLN A 141 -15.86 4.19 -12.90
CA GLN A 141 -17.14 3.55 -12.66
C GLN A 141 -18.01 3.50 -13.92
N GLN A 142 -18.04 4.61 -14.67
CA GLN A 142 -18.77 4.67 -15.95
C GLN A 142 -18.20 3.67 -16.95
N LEU A 143 -16.87 3.68 -17.15
CA LEU A 143 -16.21 2.75 -18.08
C LEU A 143 -16.40 1.28 -17.65
N PHE A 144 -16.43 1.00 -16.34
CA PHE A 144 -16.67 -0.32 -15.80
C PHE A 144 -18.11 -0.78 -16.05
N THR A 145 -19.11 0.07 -15.79
CA THR A 145 -20.52 -0.23 -15.96
C THR A 145 -20.86 -0.46 -17.45
N GLU A 146 -20.24 0.32 -18.35
CA GLU A 146 -20.38 0.20 -19.79
C GLU A 146 -19.57 -0.96 -20.40
N GLN A 147 -18.79 -1.67 -19.59
CA GLN A 147 -17.86 -2.72 -20.03
C GLN A 147 -16.93 -2.24 -21.16
N SER A 148 -16.51 -0.99 -21.06
CA SER A 148 -15.74 -0.29 -22.09
C SER A 148 -14.35 -0.90 -22.26
N ALA A 149 -13.94 -1.16 -23.51
CA ALA A 149 -12.58 -1.56 -23.86
C ALA A 149 -11.53 -0.49 -23.51
N ALA A 150 -11.95 0.76 -23.29
CA ALA A 150 -11.06 1.84 -22.87
C ALA A 150 -10.66 1.76 -21.37
N LEU A 151 -11.39 1.00 -20.55
CA LEU A 151 -11.14 0.93 -19.11
C LEU A 151 -9.70 0.53 -18.75
N PRO A 152 -9.12 -0.55 -19.32
CA PRO A 152 -7.74 -0.91 -19.03
C PRO A 152 -6.73 0.17 -19.40
N HIS A 153 -6.93 0.85 -20.51
CA HIS A 153 -6.07 1.93 -20.98
C HIS A 153 -6.16 3.16 -20.04
N PHE A 154 -7.37 3.52 -19.62
CA PHE A 154 -7.57 4.58 -18.62
C PHE A 154 -6.89 4.26 -17.29
N VAL A 155 -6.98 3.01 -16.83
CA VAL A 155 -6.28 2.55 -15.62
C VAL A 155 -4.78 2.72 -15.78
N ASN A 156 -4.19 2.27 -16.88
CA ASN A 156 -2.74 2.38 -17.14
C ASN A 156 -2.29 3.84 -17.26
N TYR A 157 -3.08 4.70 -17.91
CA TYR A 157 -2.80 6.13 -17.97
C TYR A 157 -2.74 6.78 -16.58
N CYS A 158 -3.60 6.36 -15.64
CA CYS A 158 -3.57 6.85 -14.27
C CYS A 158 -2.48 6.21 -13.41
N LEU A 159 -2.08 4.98 -13.74
CA LEU A 159 -1.20 4.15 -12.91
C LEU A 159 0.28 4.48 -13.12
N TYR A 160 0.69 4.67 -14.38
CA TYR A 160 2.09 4.85 -14.74
C TYR A 160 2.48 6.31 -14.96
N SER A 161 3.75 6.65 -14.70
CA SER A 161 4.35 7.94 -15.00
C SER A 161 4.51 8.19 -16.50
N ASP A 162 4.67 9.44 -16.90
CA ASP A 162 5.02 9.78 -18.28
C ASP A 162 6.39 9.21 -18.66
N ASP A 163 7.35 9.27 -17.74
CA ASP A 163 8.69 8.71 -17.96
C ASP A 163 8.62 7.20 -18.23
N TYR A 164 7.86 6.46 -17.42
CA TYR A 164 7.71 5.01 -17.62
C TYR A 164 7.06 4.68 -18.95
N LEU A 165 6.04 5.40 -19.38
CA LEU A 165 5.32 5.14 -20.63
C LEU A 165 6.15 5.58 -21.86
N SER A 166 6.85 6.70 -21.78
CA SER A 166 7.62 7.27 -22.92
C SER A 166 8.83 6.43 -23.33
N THR A 167 9.37 5.60 -22.41
CA THR A 167 10.48 4.67 -22.71
C THR A 167 10.01 3.40 -23.44
N ARG A 168 8.73 3.26 -23.74
CA ARG A 168 8.12 2.07 -24.37
C ARG A 168 7.57 2.38 -25.75
N SER A 169 7.54 1.38 -26.61
CA SER A 169 6.83 1.50 -27.89
C SER A 169 5.32 1.57 -27.68
N GLU A 170 4.60 2.14 -28.64
CA GLU A 170 3.12 2.20 -28.61
C GLU A 170 2.50 0.81 -28.34
N GLN A 171 2.99 -0.23 -29.02
CA GLN A 171 2.49 -1.58 -28.82
C GLN A 171 2.73 -2.10 -27.40
N GLN A 172 3.88 -1.82 -26.80
CA GLN A 172 4.17 -2.21 -25.41
C GLN A 172 3.24 -1.49 -24.43
N VAL A 173 2.94 -0.21 -24.65
CA VAL A 173 1.99 0.56 -23.83
C VAL A 173 0.57 -0.03 -23.94
N LEU A 174 0.13 -0.35 -25.17
CA LEU A 174 -1.18 -0.97 -25.38
C LEU A 174 -1.26 -2.36 -24.71
N ASP A 175 -0.18 -3.10 -24.75
CA ASP A 175 -0.09 -4.44 -24.14
C ASP A 175 -0.23 -4.44 -22.60
N LEU A 176 0.07 -3.33 -21.93
CA LEU A 176 -0.15 -3.19 -20.48
C LEU A 176 -1.63 -3.41 -20.10
N ALA A 177 -2.56 -3.15 -21.01
CA ALA A 177 -3.99 -3.36 -20.79
C ALA A 177 -4.34 -4.81 -20.40
N ARG A 178 -3.55 -5.80 -20.84
CA ARG A 178 -3.75 -7.23 -20.53
C ARG A 178 -3.63 -7.55 -19.04
N PHE A 179 -2.89 -6.74 -18.28
CA PHE A 179 -2.69 -6.95 -16.84
C PHE A 179 -3.80 -6.32 -16.00
N VAL A 180 -4.62 -5.44 -16.59
CA VAL A 180 -5.75 -4.82 -15.89
C VAL A 180 -6.96 -5.76 -15.99
N LYS A 181 -7.32 -6.37 -14.86
CA LYS A 181 -8.48 -7.27 -14.76
C LYS A 181 -9.48 -6.68 -13.76
N PRO A 182 -10.47 -5.91 -14.23
CA PRO A 182 -11.52 -5.36 -13.37
C PRO A 182 -12.30 -6.50 -12.70
N SER A 183 -12.68 -6.28 -11.43
CA SER A 183 -13.48 -7.24 -10.66
C SER A 183 -14.54 -6.51 -9.86
N GLN A 184 -15.58 -7.23 -9.42
CA GLN A 184 -16.63 -6.67 -8.55
C GLN A 184 -16.04 -6.22 -7.19
N ASP A 185 -15.08 -6.96 -6.65
CA ASP A 185 -14.40 -6.58 -5.41
C ASP A 185 -13.62 -5.28 -5.57
N ALA A 186 -12.91 -5.12 -6.70
CA ALA A 186 -12.25 -3.86 -7.01
C ALA A 186 -13.26 -2.70 -7.17
N ALA A 187 -14.45 -2.95 -7.73
CA ALA A 187 -15.50 -1.96 -7.84
C ALA A 187 -16.02 -1.53 -6.45
N LYS A 188 -16.34 -2.49 -5.56
CA LYS A 188 -16.76 -2.21 -4.18
C LYS A 188 -15.70 -1.42 -3.39
N GLN A 189 -14.42 -1.81 -3.51
CA GLN A 189 -13.31 -1.08 -2.89
C GLN A 189 -13.17 0.35 -3.44
N ARG A 190 -13.44 0.57 -4.74
CA ARG A 190 -13.44 1.93 -5.32
C ARG A 190 -14.58 2.80 -4.83
N GLU A 191 -15.76 2.24 -4.56
CA GLU A 191 -16.84 2.95 -3.90
C GLU A 191 -16.45 3.38 -2.48
N LEU A 192 -15.75 2.52 -1.73
CA LEU A 192 -15.13 2.93 -0.46
C LEU A 192 -14.13 4.07 -0.71
N ASN A 193 -13.20 3.92 -1.65
CA ASN A 193 -12.17 4.93 -1.94
C ASN A 193 -12.77 6.30 -2.26
N TYR A 194 -13.97 6.36 -2.86
CA TYR A 194 -14.66 7.61 -3.20
C TYR A 194 -14.96 8.49 -1.97
N ARG A 195 -15.14 7.88 -0.78
CA ARG A 195 -15.60 8.54 0.45
C ARG A 195 -14.65 8.47 1.63
N ILE A 196 -13.41 7.97 1.44
CA ILE A 196 -12.44 7.87 2.53
C ILE A 196 -12.12 9.24 3.11
N ASP A 197 -12.20 9.31 4.44
CA ASP A 197 -11.69 10.39 5.28
C ASP A 197 -11.22 9.76 6.60
N ILE A 198 -9.90 9.65 6.79
CA ILE A 198 -9.27 9.14 8.00
C ILE A 198 -8.54 10.24 8.78
N THR A 199 -8.79 11.50 8.45
CA THR A 199 -8.07 12.63 9.07
C THR A 199 -8.21 12.67 10.59
N ALA A 200 -9.36 12.24 11.12
CA ALA A 200 -9.61 12.20 12.56
C ALA A 200 -8.79 11.15 13.31
N THR A 201 -8.32 10.10 12.62
CA THR A 201 -7.54 9.00 13.24
C THR A 201 -6.03 9.21 13.18
N LEU A 202 -5.54 10.08 12.29
CA LEU A 202 -4.10 10.29 12.07
C LEU A 202 -3.34 10.79 13.31
N PRO A 203 -3.90 11.68 14.16
CA PRO A 203 -3.24 12.12 15.40
C PRO A 203 -3.00 11.00 16.42
N ASP A 204 -3.76 9.89 16.35
CA ASP A 204 -3.61 8.74 17.25
C ASP A 204 -2.44 7.82 16.87
N ILE A 205 -1.80 8.04 15.72
CA ILE A 205 -0.65 7.26 15.25
C ILE A 205 0.59 7.66 16.05
N SER A 206 1.06 6.73 16.90
CA SER A 206 2.28 6.89 17.69
C SER A 206 3.52 6.32 17.01
N ALA A 207 3.34 5.48 15.99
CA ALA A 207 4.41 4.82 15.24
C ALA A 207 5.34 5.82 14.54
N GLU A 208 6.64 5.50 14.48
CA GLU A 208 7.56 6.18 13.56
C GLU A 208 7.07 5.96 12.13
N THR A 209 6.73 7.04 11.43
CA THR A 209 6.05 6.95 10.13
C THR A 209 6.91 7.49 9.00
N LEU A 210 7.02 6.72 7.90
CA LEU A 210 7.56 7.16 6.62
C LEU A 210 6.43 7.27 5.60
N ILE A 211 6.32 8.42 4.96
CA ILE A 211 5.34 8.69 3.92
C ILE A 211 6.09 8.82 2.60
N VAL A 212 5.80 7.93 1.67
CA VAL A 212 6.41 7.89 0.33
C VAL A 212 5.37 8.33 -0.70
N ALA A 213 5.62 9.48 -1.30
CA ALA A 213 4.80 10.03 -2.38
C ALA A 213 5.45 9.74 -3.75
N CYS A 214 4.64 9.55 -4.77
CA CYS A 214 5.08 9.41 -6.15
C CYS A 214 4.84 10.74 -6.88
N ARG A 215 5.88 11.30 -7.52
CA ARG A 215 5.81 12.66 -8.11
C ARG A 215 4.79 12.77 -9.24
N GLU A 216 4.63 11.70 -10.02
CA GLU A 216 3.77 11.65 -11.20
C GLU A 216 2.50 10.81 -10.96
N ASP A 217 2.09 10.67 -9.71
CA ASP A 217 0.92 9.90 -9.33
C ASP A 217 -0.38 10.59 -9.73
N ARG A 218 -1.07 10.02 -10.74
CA ARG A 218 -2.40 10.47 -11.17
C ARG A 218 -3.54 9.77 -10.45
N MET A 219 -3.23 8.72 -9.65
CA MET A 219 -4.22 8.05 -8.80
C MET A 219 -4.40 8.79 -7.48
N VAL A 220 -3.27 9.13 -6.82
CA VAL A 220 -3.24 9.80 -5.53
C VAL A 220 -2.33 11.03 -5.62
N PRO A 221 -2.89 12.24 -5.75
CA PRO A 221 -2.09 13.46 -5.85
C PRO A 221 -1.12 13.62 -4.68
N VAL A 222 0.09 14.12 -4.95
CA VAL A 222 1.15 14.40 -3.95
C VAL A 222 0.63 15.22 -2.75
N ALA A 223 -0.36 16.08 -2.97
CA ALA A 223 -1.00 16.86 -1.91
C ALA A 223 -1.59 15.98 -0.79
N GLN A 224 -2.02 14.75 -1.11
CA GLN A 224 -2.56 13.81 -0.13
C GLN A 224 -1.47 13.24 0.79
N ALA A 225 -0.30 12.92 0.24
CA ALA A 225 0.85 12.51 1.04
C ALA A 225 1.37 13.66 1.92
N LYS A 226 1.31 14.91 1.43
CA LYS A 226 1.63 16.11 2.24
C LYS A 226 0.63 16.31 3.37
N LEU A 227 -0.66 15.98 3.16
CA LEU A 227 -1.67 16.03 4.21
C LEU A 227 -1.40 14.96 5.28
N LEU A 228 -1.03 13.72 4.91
CA LEU A 228 -0.59 12.69 5.84
C LEU A 228 0.61 13.17 6.67
N PHE A 229 1.62 13.76 6.01
CA PHE A 229 2.81 14.28 6.67
C PHE A 229 2.51 15.40 7.68
N ALA A 230 1.57 16.28 7.35
CA ALA A 230 1.16 17.35 8.25
C ALA A 230 0.30 16.86 9.43
N SER A 231 -0.34 15.68 9.30
CA SER A 231 -1.31 15.17 10.29
C SER A 231 -0.72 14.12 11.23
N ILE A 232 0.42 13.50 10.90
CA ILE A 232 1.08 12.49 11.73
C ILE A 232 2.33 13.10 12.37
N SER A 233 2.32 13.27 13.68
CA SER A 233 3.33 14.03 14.41
C SER A 233 4.74 13.46 14.33
N ASN A 234 4.89 12.11 14.30
CA ASN A 234 6.21 11.45 14.21
C ASN A 234 6.45 10.90 12.81
N SER A 235 6.33 11.77 11.79
CA SER A 235 6.44 11.35 10.39
C SER A 235 7.66 11.91 9.67
N ARG A 236 8.03 11.26 8.57
CA ARG A 236 9.04 11.65 7.58
C ARG A 236 8.39 11.56 6.21
N TYR A 237 8.86 12.35 5.28
CA TYR A 237 8.28 12.48 3.95
C TYR A 237 9.35 12.40 2.88
N ILE A 238 9.13 11.58 1.87
CA ILE A 238 9.98 11.48 0.68
C ILE A 238 9.13 11.44 -0.58
N GLU A 239 9.65 12.04 -1.66
CA GLU A 239 9.07 11.94 -3.00
C GLU A 239 10.00 11.13 -3.91
N ILE A 240 9.48 10.07 -4.52
CA ILE A 240 10.19 9.27 -5.52
C ILE A 240 9.71 9.60 -6.94
N SER A 241 10.58 9.41 -7.94
CA SER A 241 10.23 9.60 -9.35
C SER A 241 9.52 8.36 -9.86
N SER A 242 8.18 8.37 -9.77
CA SER A 242 7.31 7.27 -10.18
C SER A 242 5.88 7.77 -10.36
N GLY A 243 5.09 7.05 -11.16
CA GLY A 243 3.64 7.07 -11.08
C GLY A 243 3.13 6.26 -9.89
N HIS A 244 1.83 5.97 -9.87
CA HIS A 244 1.22 5.24 -8.77
C HIS A 244 1.79 3.82 -8.60
N ALA A 245 2.22 3.18 -9.69
CA ALA A 245 2.78 1.82 -9.70
C ALA A 245 4.25 1.78 -9.27
N LEU A 246 4.60 2.43 -8.15
CA LEU A 246 5.98 2.48 -7.63
C LEU A 246 6.61 1.09 -7.45
N TYR A 247 5.83 0.06 -7.21
CA TYR A 247 6.30 -1.32 -7.10
C TYR A 247 6.73 -1.94 -8.44
N ILE A 248 6.42 -1.30 -9.56
CA ILE A 248 6.87 -1.65 -10.91
C ILE A 248 7.93 -0.68 -11.42
N GLU A 249 7.73 0.63 -11.17
CA GLU A 249 8.58 1.67 -11.73
C GLU A 249 9.87 1.87 -10.93
N ALA A 250 9.81 1.75 -9.60
CA ALA A 250 10.93 1.98 -8.69
C ALA A 250 11.07 0.88 -7.61
N PRO A 251 10.99 -0.43 -7.96
CA PRO A 251 10.92 -1.51 -6.96
C PRO A 251 12.18 -1.57 -6.07
N ALA A 252 13.35 -1.32 -6.61
CA ALA A 252 14.60 -1.33 -5.85
C ALA A 252 14.66 -0.20 -4.82
N GLU A 253 14.22 1.00 -5.21
CA GLU A 253 14.16 2.16 -4.30
C GLU A 253 13.14 1.91 -3.18
N VAL A 254 11.99 1.32 -3.51
CA VAL A 254 10.98 0.94 -2.50
C VAL A 254 11.53 -0.08 -1.51
N VAL A 255 12.21 -1.14 -1.98
CA VAL A 255 12.85 -2.14 -1.11
C VAL A 255 13.89 -1.49 -0.21
N GLN A 256 14.73 -0.62 -0.76
CA GLN A 256 15.75 0.10 0.01
C GLN A 256 15.11 0.97 1.09
N LEU A 257 14.12 1.79 0.76
CA LEU A 257 13.43 2.67 1.71
C LEU A 257 12.74 1.87 2.83
N VAL A 258 12.04 0.78 2.47
CA VAL A 258 11.37 -0.07 3.45
C VAL A 258 12.38 -0.72 4.40
N ASN A 259 13.47 -1.30 3.88
CA ASN A 259 14.50 -1.92 4.71
C ASN A 259 15.19 -0.89 5.62
N GLN A 260 15.66 0.22 5.06
CA GLN A 260 16.38 1.24 5.84
C GLN A 260 15.49 1.82 6.95
N PHE A 261 14.25 2.16 6.62
CA PHE A 261 13.36 2.73 7.62
C PHE A 261 12.87 1.69 8.64
N SER A 262 12.62 0.45 8.20
CA SER A 262 12.25 -0.64 9.10
C SER A 262 13.38 -1.00 10.09
N GLN A 263 14.64 -0.92 9.65
CA GLN A 263 15.80 -1.32 10.46
C GLN A 263 16.39 -0.15 11.25
N HIS A 264 16.47 1.04 10.67
CA HIS A 264 17.20 2.20 11.19
C HIS A 264 16.41 3.51 11.06
N PRO A 265 15.18 3.63 11.62
CA PRO A 265 14.33 4.82 11.45
C PRO A 265 14.98 6.09 12.02
N GLN A 266 15.87 5.96 13.00
CA GLN A 266 16.62 7.08 13.61
C GLN A 266 17.56 7.81 12.64
N GLN A 267 17.90 7.19 11.49
CA GLN A 267 18.68 7.86 10.44
C GLN A 267 17.89 8.98 9.76
N TYR A 268 16.58 8.98 9.96
CA TYR A 268 15.66 9.97 9.39
C TYR A 268 14.99 10.77 10.53
N PRO A 269 15.46 11.96 10.81
CA PRO A 269 14.85 12.80 11.86
C PRO A 269 13.37 13.06 11.60
N ALA A 270 12.57 13.06 12.67
CA ALA A 270 11.13 13.32 12.57
C ALA A 270 10.82 14.71 12.01
N ASN A 271 9.68 14.85 11.36
CA ASN A 271 9.17 16.09 10.77
C ASN A 271 10.07 16.67 9.65
N GLN A 272 10.84 15.82 8.98
CA GLN A 272 11.70 16.23 7.87
C GLN A 272 11.25 15.63 6.54
N LYS A 273 11.50 16.42 5.48
CA LYS A 273 11.50 15.93 4.11
C LYS A 273 12.87 15.32 3.82
N ILE A 274 12.86 14.04 3.48
CA ILE A 274 14.06 13.32 3.10
C ILE A 274 14.31 13.60 1.61
N GLN A 275 15.56 13.90 1.26
CA GLN A 275 15.98 13.96 -0.14
C GLN A 275 16.30 12.53 -0.58
N PRO A 276 15.81 12.05 -1.74
CA PRO A 276 16.31 10.81 -2.31
C PRO A 276 17.82 10.87 -2.43
N SER A 277 18.54 9.90 -1.90
CA SER A 277 19.96 9.76 -2.20
C SER A 277 20.05 9.48 -3.70
N MET A 278 20.64 10.41 -4.46
CA MET A 278 20.96 10.11 -5.86
C MET A 278 21.90 8.88 -5.88
N PRO A 279 21.65 7.93 -6.79
CA PRO A 279 22.53 6.77 -6.95
C PRO A 279 23.92 7.16 -7.39
#